data_6a7fd3d290e2561ff1cd576377d8b85c
#
_entry.id   6a7fd3d290e2561ff1cd576377d8b85c
#
_cell.length_a   1.000
_cell.length_b   1.000
_cell.length_c   1.000
_cell.angle_alpha   90.00
_cell.angle_beta   90.00
_cell.angle_gamma   90.00
#
_symmetry.space_group_name_H-M   'P 1'
#
loop_
_entity.id
_entity.type
_entity.pdbx_description
1 polymer ?
#
loop_
_entity_poly.entity_id
_entity_poly.type
_entity_poly.pdbx_seq_one_letter_code
_entity_poly.pdbx_strand_id
1 'polypeptide(L)'
;MVLDAPAQDHQGCQYDEAMEPSSADLQRTGGWLPLTLTCVGTVVVLVSLAVGVTTTTSWQNTYELPACHPEDVSCLGQTREVVDKNPAILLLGVVTLLLAAADMWALVQMRRHRTTRWVQVSCALLALSVLMTLSTLTAWWCFRSLTY
;
A
#
# COMPACT_ATOMS: atom_id res chain seq x y z
N MET A 1 66.97 -46.79 20.14
CA MET A 1 66.24 -46.53 18.87
C MET A 1 65.02 -45.71 19.24
N VAL A 2 65.13 -44.42 19.07
CA VAL A 2 64.07 -43.48 19.31
C VAL A 2 63.56 -43.09 17.95
N LEU A 3 62.30 -43.39 17.67
CA LEU A 3 61.62 -43.00 16.41
C LEU A 3 60.96 -41.66 16.68
N ASP A 4 61.53 -40.62 16.03
CA ASP A 4 60.91 -39.30 15.92
C ASP A 4 59.67 -39.36 15.02
N ALA A 5 58.52 -38.98 15.57
CA ALA A 5 57.31 -38.78 14.82
C ALA A 5 57.30 -37.35 14.24
N PRO A 6 56.95 -37.16 12.96
CA PRO A 6 56.87 -35.84 12.34
C PRO A 6 55.66 -35.06 12.89
N ALA A 7 55.94 -33.80 13.23
CA ALA A 7 54.91 -32.80 13.56
C ALA A 7 53.94 -32.60 12.40
N GLN A 8 52.66 -32.83 12.60
CA GLN A 8 51.61 -32.46 11.68
C GLN A 8 51.35 -30.94 11.83
N ASP A 9 51.75 -30.19 10.79
CA ASP A 9 51.38 -28.83 10.57
C ASP A 9 49.82 -28.77 10.37
N HIS A 10 49.13 -28.34 11.40
CA HIS A 10 47.76 -27.88 11.28
C HIS A 10 47.75 -26.53 10.55
N GLN A 11 47.75 -26.56 9.24
CA GLN A 11 47.29 -25.44 8.44
C GLN A 11 45.80 -25.23 8.74
N GLY A 12 45.56 -24.31 9.69
CA GLY A 12 44.24 -23.78 9.97
C GLY A 12 43.66 -23.18 8.71
N CYS A 13 42.62 -23.81 8.18
CA CYS A 13 41.71 -23.15 7.24
C CYS A 13 41.20 -21.89 7.93
N GLN A 14 41.83 -20.75 7.61
CA GLN A 14 41.22 -19.43 7.80
C GLN A 14 40.02 -19.38 6.86
N TYR A 15 38.87 -19.79 7.36
CA TYR A 15 37.61 -19.37 6.73
C TYR A 15 37.59 -17.85 6.78
N ASP A 16 37.62 -17.23 5.62
CA ASP A 16 37.26 -15.84 5.46
C ASP A 16 35.88 -15.68 6.13
N GLU A 17 35.88 -15.13 7.36
CA GLU A 17 34.72 -14.62 8.02
C GLU A 17 34.19 -13.54 7.05
N ALA A 18 33.22 -13.94 6.23
CA ALA A 18 32.43 -13.03 5.42
C ALA A 18 32.00 -11.92 6.38
N MET A 19 32.56 -10.73 6.14
CA MET A 19 32.43 -9.52 6.94
C MET A 19 30.93 -9.22 7.08
N GLU A 20 30.31 -9.82 8.12
CA GLU A 20 28.95 -9.43 8.50
C GLU A 20 29.02 -7.93 8.81
N PRO A 21 28.21 -7.12 8.11
CA PRO A 21 28.21 -5.68 8.36
C PRO A 21 27.93 -5.48 9.85
N SER A 22 28.92 -4.89 10.53
CA SER A 22 28.90 -4.68 11.96
C SER A 22 27.57 -4.07 12.37
N SER A 23 26.88 -4.68 13.32
CA SER A 23 25.61 -4.19 13.88
C SER A 23 25.71 -2.75 14.39
N ALA A 24 26.94 -2.23 14.60
CA ALA A 24 27.22 -0.85 14.95
C ALA A 24 26.98 0.14 13.80
N ASP A 25 27.22 -0.26 12.54
CA ASP A 25 26.95 0.60 11.38
C ASP A 25 25.44 0.71 11.09
N LEU A 26 24.67 -0.35 11.34
CA LEU A 26 23.23 -0.33 11.30
C LEU A 26 22.61 0.55 12.39
N GLN A 27 23.26 0.67 13.53
CA GLN A 27 22.81 1.54 14.63
C GLN A 27 23.07 3.03 14.35
N ARG A 28 24.09 3.38 13.58
CA ARG A 28 24.46 4.78 13.29
C ARG A 28 23.57 5.43 12.23
N THR A 29 23.07 4.66 11.27
CA THR A 29 22.07 5.12 10.28
C THR A 29 20.63 4.97 10.79
N GLY A 30 20.42 4.33 11.95
CA GLY A 30 19.14 3.85 12.44
C GLY A 30 18.20 4.90 13.03
N GLY A 31 18.64 6.14 13.25
CA GLY A 31 17.79 7.14 13.92
C GLY A 31 16.74 7.81 13.00
N TRP A 32 17.09 8.06 11.76
CA TRP A 32 16.25 8.83 10.83
C TRP A 32 15.31 7.96 9.98
N LEU A 33 15.74 6.76 9.64
CA LEU A 33 15.02 5.85 8.77
C LEU A 33 13.65 5.41 9.34
N PRO A 34 13.52 5.00 10.61
CA PRO A 34 12.21 4.68 11.18
C PRO A 34 11.32 5.91 11.36
N LEU A 35 11.90 7.10 11.56
CA LEU A 35 11.13 8.32 11.71
C LEU A 35 10.57 8.78 10.34
N THR A 36 11.39 8.80 9.30
CA THR A 36 10.95 9.11 7.94
C THR A 36 9.91 8.11 7.44
N LEU A 37 10.13 6.81 7.65
CA LEU A 37 9.18 5.78 7.27
C LEU A 37 7.84 5.93 7.99
N THR A 38 7.87 6.33 9.26
CA THR A 38 6.64 6.59 10.02
C THR A 38 5.89 7.81 9.51
N CYS A 39 6.60 8.90 9.20
CA CYS A 39 5.97 10.10 8.64
C CYS A 39 5.35 9.83 7.27
N VAL A 40 6.11 9.23 6.35
CA VAL A 40 5.62 8.87 5.01
C VAL A 40 4.47 7.87 5.13
N GLY A 41 4.61 6.84 5.95
CA GLY A 41 3.57 5.84 6.17
C GLY A 41 2.27 6.46 6.71
N THR A 42 2.36 7.41 7.64
CA THR A 42 1.16 8.09 8.15
C THR A 42 0.46 8.89 7.05
N VAL A 43 1.20 9.58 6.20
CA VAL A 43 0.62 10.32 5.05
C VAL A 43 -0.05 9.37 4.08
N VAL A 44 0.60 8.26 3.71
CA VAL A 44 0.02 7.24 2.82
C VAL A 44 -1.28 6.68 3.41
N VAL A 45 -1.29 6.33 4.69
CA VAL A 45 -2.51 5.83 5.37
C VAL A 45 -3.64 6.85 5.32
N LEU A 46 -3.36 8.12 5.61
CA LEU A 46 -4.38 9.18 5.58
C LEU A 46 -4.96 9.38 4.17
N VAL A 47 -4.10 9.39 3.14
CA VAL A 47 -4.53 9.50 1.74
C VAL A 47 -5.36 8.28 1.33
N SER A 48 -4.92 7.07 1.68
CA SER A 48 -5.64 5.82 1.38
C SER A 48 -7.01 5.77 2.08
N LEU A 49 -7.10 6.24 3.32
CA LEU A 49 -8.38 6.37 4.03
C LEU A 49 -9.30 7.37 3.33
N ALA A 50 -8.80 8.54 2.96
CA ALA A 50 -9.59 9.55 2.26
C ALA A 50 -10.13 9.02 0.93
N VAL A 51 -9.27 8.38 0.12
CA VAL A 51 -9.67 7.77 -1.16
C VAL A 51 -10.66 6.63 -0.95
N GLY A 52 -10.41 5.74 0.00
CA GLY A 52 -11.30 4.62 0.32
C GLY A 52 -12.70 5.09 0.76
N VAL A 53 -12.78 6.09 1.64
CA VAL A 53 -14.05 6.67 2.07
C VAL A 53 -14.78 7.35 0.91
N THR A 54 -14.08 8.19 0.12
CA THR A 54 -14.72 8.88 -1.00
C THR A 54 -15.24 7.92 -2.05
N THR A 55 -14.51 6.86 -2.38
CA THR A 55 -14.95 5.85 -3.36
C THR A 55 -16.10 4.99 -2.84
N THR A 56 -16.10 4.62 -1.55
CA THR A 56 -17.21 3.87 -0.95
C THR A 56 -18.49 4.69 -0.78
N THR A 57 -18.39 6.01 -0.67
CA THR A 57 -19.56 6.90 -0.60
C THR A 57 -20.07 7.33 -1.97
N SER A 58 -19.19 7.39 -2.99
CA SER A 58 -19.51 7.88 -4.35
C SER A 58 -19.48 6.79 -5.43
N TRP A 59 -19.77 5.53 -5.07
CA TRP A 59 -19.87 4.41 -6.01
C TRP A 59 -21.15 4.44 -6.87
N GLN A 60 -22.08 5.33 -6.53
CA GLN A 60 -23.32 5.58 -7.26
C GLN A 60 -23.19 6.90 -8.01
N ASN A 61 -23.53 6.89 -9.29
CA ASN A 61 -23.61 8.08 -10.09
C ASN A 61 -25.07 8.33 -10.48
N THR A 62 -25.56 9.49 -10.13
CA THR A 62 -26.94 9.89 -10.45
C THR A 62 -26.88 10.92 -11.56
N TYR A 63 -27.51 10.66 -12.67
CA TYR A 63 -27.64 11.59 -13.79
C TYR A 63 -29.07 11.65 -14.31
N GLU A 64 -29.42 12.80 -14.81
CA GLU A 64 -30.74 13.04 -15.37
C GLU A 64 -30.73 12.76 -16.88
N LEU A 65 -31.59 11.85 -17.33
CA LEU A 65 -31.85 11.62 -18.74
C LEU A 65 -33.19 12.22 -19.12
N PRO A 66 -33.33 12.72 -20.36
CA PRO A 66 -34.66 13.10 -20.88
C PRO A 66 -35.61 11.90 -20.77
N ALA A 67 -36.76 12.11 -20.19
CA ALA A 67 -37.73 11.05 -19.93
C ALA A 67 -38.35 10.46 -21.21
N CYS A 68 -38.15 11.13 -22.35
CA CYS A 68 -38.83 10.84 -23.60
C CYS A 68 -37.88 10.78 -24.79
N HIS A 69 -38.30 10.08 -25.85
CA HIS A 69 -37.66 10.11 -27.15
C HIS A 69 -37.68 11.54 -27.71
N PRO A 70 -36.64 11.98 -28.43
CA PRO A 70 -36.55 13.36 -28.95
C PRO A 70 -37.68 13.76 -29.91
N GLU A 71 -38.48 12.80 -30.38
CA GLU A 71 -39.62 13.02 -31.27
C GLU A 71 -40.94 13.32 -30.52
N ASP A 72 -41.02 13.08 -29.20
CA ASP A 72 -42.24 13.29 -28.43
C ASP A 72 -42.28 14.69 -27.80
N VAL A 73 -42.96 15.60 -28.46
CA VAL A 73 -43.14 17.02 -28.06
C VAL A 73 -43.87 17.17 -26.71
N SER A 74 -44.68 16.17 -26.31
CA SER A 74 -45.47 16.19 -25.06
C SER A 74 -44.66 16.03 -23.81
N CYS A 75 -43.40 15.60 -23.91
CA CYS A 75 -42.53 15.29 -22.79
C CYS A 75 -41.36 16.28 -22.65
N LEU A 76 -41.39 17.39 -23.38
CA LEU A 76 -40.35 18.43 -23.30
C LEU A 76 -40.27 18.97 -21.86
N GLY A 77 -39.12 18.73 -21.21
CA GLY A 77 -38.83 19.18 -19.85
C GLY A 77 -39.02 18.12 -18.73
N GLN A 78 -39.44 16.89 -19.09
CA GLN A 78 -39.45 15.80 -18.10
C GLN A 78 -38.09 15.09 -18.11
N THR A 79 -37.44 15.04 -16.95
CA THR A 79 -36.20 14.30 -16.72
C THR A 79 -36.47 13.07 -15.86
N ARG A 80 -35.78 11.97 -16.18
CA ARG A 80 -35.79 10.75 -15.38
C ARG A 80 -34.43 10.62 -14.71
N GLU A 81 -34.45 10.50 -13.40
CA GLU A 81 -33.25 10.23 -12.61
C GLU A 81 -32.81 8.76 -12.79
N VAL A 82 -31.62 8.56 -13.31
CA VAL A 82 -31.02 7.23 -13.46
C VAL A 82 -29.84 7.12 -12.51
N VAL A 83 -29.86 6.07 -11.71
CA VAL A 83 -28.78 5.78 -10.77
C VAL A 83 -27.96 4.62 -11.33
N ASP A 84 -26.75 4.92 -11.77
CA ASP A 84 -25.78 3.90 -12.17
C ASP A 84 -24.95 3.48 -10.98
N LYS A 85 -24.85 2.16 -10.75
CA LYS A 85 -24.16 1.54 -9.59
C LYS A 85 -23.03 0.68 -10.08
N ASN A 86 -21.81 1.02 -9.71
CA ASN A 86 -20.66 0.22 -10.06
C ASN A 86 -20.09 -0.51 -8.82
N PRO A 87 -20.44 -1.78 -8.59
CA PRO A 87 -19.99 -2.55 -7.42
C PRO A 87 -18.47 -2.79 -7.40
N ALA A 88 -17.80 -2.71 -8.55
CA ALA A 88 -16.34 -2.86 -8.61
C ALA A 88 -15.64 -1.68 -7.92
N ILE A 89 -16.17 -0.47 -8.06
CA ILE A 89 -15.63 0.72 -7.38
C ILE A 89 -15.83 0.63 -5.88
N LEU A 90 -16.98 0.15 -5.44
CA LEU A 90 -17.23 -0.13 -4.02
C LEU A 90 -16.22 -1.14 -3.47
N LEU A 91 -16.00 -2.24 -4.19
CA LEU A 91 -15.04 -3.28 -3.79
C LEU A 91 -13.62 -2.71 -3.68
N LEU A 92 -13.17 -1.94 -4.69
CA LEU A 92 -11.85 -1.28 -4.66
C LEU A 92 -11.71 -0.34 -3.47
N GLY A 93 -12.74 0.44 -3.17
CA GLY A 93 -12.77 1.32 -1.99
C GLY A 93 -12.63 0.54 -0.68
N VAL A 94 -13.37 -0.55 -0.53
CA VAL A 94 -13.30 -1.42 0.67
C VAL A 94 -11.91 -2.06 0.80
N VAL A 95 -11.32 -2.58 -0.28
CA VAL A 95 -9.97 -3.16 -0.26
C VAL A 95 -8.94 -2.09 0.13
N THR A 96 -9.05 -0.87 -0.39
CA THR A 96 -8.17 0.24 -0.03
C THR A 96 -8.26 0.58 1.48
N LEU A 97 -9.47 0.57 2.06
CA LEU A 97 -9.67 0.79 3.49
C LEU A 97 -9.06 -0.33 4.34
N LEU A 98 -9.19 -1.59 3.92
CA LEU A 98 -8.59 -2.73 4.62
C LEU A 98 -7.06 -2.68 4.58
N LEU A 99 -6.47 -2.29 3.44
CA LEU A 99 -5.02 -2.08 3.34
C LEU A 99 -4.54 -0.94 4.23
N ALA A 100 -5.25 0.19 4.27
CA ALA A 100 -4.92 1.29 5.17
C ALA A 100 -4.94 0.87 6.64
N ALA A 101 -5.89 0.02 7.05
CA ALA A 101 -5.95 -0.54 8.40
C ALA A 101 -4.76 -1.48 8.68
N ALA A 102 -4.39 -2.32 7.71
CA ALA A 102 -3.21 -3.20 7.80
C ALA A 102 -1.91 -2.41 7.90
N ASP A 103 -1.75 -1.32 7.12
CA ASP A 103 -0.61 -0.41 7.20
C ASP A 103 -0.50 0.23 8.59
N MET A 104 -1.60 0.74 9.11
CA MET A 104 -1.63 1.34 10.45
C MET A 104 -1.19 0.32 11.50
N TRP A 105 -1.70 -0.90 11.42
CA TRP A 105 -1.31 -1.98 12.33
C TRP A 105 0.19 -2.31 12.20
N ALA A 106 0.71 -2.45 10.96
CA ALA A 106 2.12 -2.72 10.71
C ALA A 106 3.04 -1.62 11.25
N LEU A 107 2.66 -0.33 11.08
CA LEU A 107 3.40 0.81 11.64
C LEU A 107 3.45 0.78 13.17
N VAL A 108 2.35 0.41 13.82
CA VAL A 108 2.30 0.24 15.29
C VAL A 108 3.22 -0.90 15.73
N GLN A 109 3.19 -2.05 15.03
CA GLN A 109 4.06 -3.19 15.33
C GLN A 109 5.54 -2.87 15.11
N MET A 110 5.87 -2.13 14.04
CA MET A 110 7.23 -1.66 13.78
C MET A 110 7.75 -0.78 14.94
N ARG A 111 6.91 0.13 15.47
CA ARG A 111 7.28 0.96 16.63
C ARG A 111 7.48 0.12 17.89
N ARG A 112 6.66 -0.92 18.07
CA ARG A 112 6.70 -1.77 19.27
C ARG A 112 7.89 -2.73 19.28
N HIS A 113 8.21 -3.35 18.16
CA HIS A 113 9.18 -4.45 18.08
C HIS A 113 10.54 -4.08 17.50
N ARG A 114 10.67 -2.96 16.79
CA ARG A 114 11.92 -2.42 16.18
C ARG A 114 12.80 -3.47 15.48
N THR A 115 12.20 -4.54 14.91
CA THR A 115 12.93 -5.57 14.19
C THR A 115 12.98 -5.28 12.70
N THR A 116 14.06 -5.67 12.03
CA THR A 116 14.24 -5.48 10.58
C THR A 116 13.12 -6.11 9.77
N ARG A 117 12.56 -7.22 10.25
CA ARG A 117 11.42 -7.90 9.58
C ARG A 117 10.18 -7.01 9.51
N TRP A 118 9.83 -6.30 10.59
CA TRP A 118 8.68 -5.40 10.59
C TRP A 118 8.89 -4.18 9.69
N VAL A 119 10.11 -3.69 9.55
CA VAL A 119 10.44 -2.62 8.60
C VAL A 119 10.19 -3.08 7.17
N GLN A 120 10.65 -4.28 6.80
CA GLN A 120 10.42 -4.84 5.47
C GLN A 120 8.94 -5.06 5.18
N VAL A 121 8.19 -5.63 6.13
CA VAL A 121 6.75 -5.84 6.00
C VAL A 121 6.02 -4.50 5.82
N SER A 122 6.36 -3.49 6.63
CA SER A 122 5.76 -2.16 6.51
C SER A 122 6.05 -1.51 5.16
N CYS A 123 7.29 -1.61 4.65
CA CYS A 123 7.63 -1.08 3.32
C CYS A 123 6.84 -1.78 2.20
N ALA A 124 6.69 -3.11 2.26
CA ALA A 124 5.95 -3.87 1.26
C ALA A 124 4.45 -3.52 1.29
N LEU A 125 3.86 -3.43 2.47
CA LEU A 125 2.46 -3.03 2.64
C LEU A 125 2.22 -1.60 2.14
N LEU A 126 3.09 -0.65 2.50
CA LEU A 126 2.98 0.74 2.03
C LEU A 126 3.07 0.84 0.51
N ALA A 127 4.00 0.10 -0.12
CA ALA A 127 4.10 0.06 -1.59
C ALA A 127 2.81 -0.49 -2.23
N LEU A 128 2.27 -1.58 -1.67
CA LEU A 128 1.00 -2.15 -2.14
C LEU A 128 -0.17 -1.17 -1.96
N SER A 129 -0.22 -0.47 -0.83
CA SER A 129 -1.24 0.53 -0.52
C SER A 129 -1.21 1.70 -1.50
N VAL A 130 -0.03 2.20 -1.85
CA VAL A 130 0.14 3.25 -2.86
C VAL A 130 -0.36 2.78 -4.22
N LEU A 131 0.02 1.58 -4.67
CA LEU A 131 -0.43 1.02 -5.95
C LEU A 131 -1.95 0.86 -5.98
N MET A 132 -2.56 0.32 -4.92
CA MET A 132 -4.01 0.16 -4.83
C MET A 132 -4.73 1.49 -4.78
N THR A 133 -4.22 2.47 -4.05
CA THR A 133 -4.80 3.82 -3.99
C THR A 133 -4.80 4.51 -5.35
N LEU A 134 -3.69 4.41 -6.09
CA LEU A 134 -3.59 4.94 -7.46
C LEU A 134 -4.56 4.23 -8.41
N SER A 135 -4.65 2.89 -8.34
CA SER A 135 -5.59 2.11 -9.15
C SER A 135 -7.04 2.47 -8.84
N THR A 136 -7.37 2.67 -7.57
CA THR A 136 -8.72 3.08 -7.15
C THR A 136 -9.06 4.48 -7.64
N LEU A 137 -8.12 5.43 -7.56
CA LEU A 137 -8.29 6.78 -8.07
C LEU A 137 -8.51 6.80 -9.59
N THR A 138 -7.71 6.04 -10.35
CA THR A 138 -7.85 5.97 -11.80
C THR A 138 -9.17 5.33 -12.20
N ALA A 139 -9.57 4.24 -11.56
CA ALA A 139 -10.86 3.59 -11.82
C ALA A 139 -12.04 4.51 -11.50
N TRP A 140 -11.99 5.21 -10.36
CA TRP A 140 -13.01 6.18 -9.96
C TRP A 140 -13.08 7.37 -10.92
N TRP A 141 -11.92 7.90 -11.36
CA TRP A 141 -11.85 8.97 -12.32
C TRP A 141 -12.44 8.56 -13.67
N CYS A 142 -12.07 7.39 -14.19
CA CYS A 142 -12.62 6.84 -15.42
C CYS A 142 -14.15 6.64 -15.33
N PHE A 143 -14.64 6.11 -14.20
CA PHE A 143 -16.08 5.95 -13.99
C PHE A 143 -16.80 7.28 -14.02
N ARG A 144 -16.25 8.30 -13.39
CA ARG A 144 -16.89 9.62 -13.35
C ARG A 144 -16.81 10.38 -14.68
N SER A 145 -15.74 10.17 -15.47
CA SER A 145 -15.57 10.83 -16.78
C SER A 145 -16.46 10.25 -17.89
N LEU A 146 -16.92 8.99 -17.74
CA LEU A 146 -17.81 8.35 -18.71
C LEU A 146 -19.28 8.78 -18.57
N THR A 147 -19.60 9.51 -17.50
CA THR A 147 -20.97 9.95 -17.18
C THR A 147 -21.21 11.42 -17.48
N TYR A 148 -20.26 12.10 -18.14
CA TYR A 148 -20.38 13.43 -18.72
C TYR A 148 -20.31 13.35 -20.25
#